data_a9fc9201c85050179dd819622421cac9
#
_entry.id   a9fc9201c85050179dd819622421cac9
#
_cell.length_a   1.000
_cell.length_b   1.000
_cell.length_c   1.000
_cell.angle_alpha   90.00
_cell.angle_beta   90.00
_cell.angle_gamma   90.00
#
_symmetry.space_group_name_H-M   'P 1'
#
loop_
_entity.id
_entity.type
_entity.pdbx_description
1 polymer ?
#
loop_
_entity_poly.entity_id
_entity_poly.type
_entity_poly.pdbx_seq_one_letter_code
_entity_poly.pdbx_strand_id
1 'polypeptide(L)'
;VVLGALSPRTRNAQVALYQSGDVDYLVATDAIGMGLNLDVDHVAFAQNRKFDGYQYRQLTAAELGQIAGRAGRHMRDGTFGVTGQVDPFDDELVEKIEAHDFEPVRVLQWRTAEFEFSSLDALRRSIETTAPVEGLTRAPPAVDQQALETVIRDAAIRDLATTRERVAALWDVCALPDYRRIAPAQHADLIGAIYSDIVRRGHVDESYMAEQVRRADTTQGEIDALSQRIAQIRTWTFVSHRPGWLADPAHWQEKTREIEDRLSDALHERLTKRFVDRRTSVLMKRLRENTMLDAEINPSGQVLVEGHHVGELQGFRFTADQSAGGEDARAVKAAAQKALAQEFEARAERFAATGNGDLALGSDGVVRWIGAPVATLVAGEDILRPRAVLLADEQVTGPARDKIAARIERFVAFQIASLLKPLVDLRDAEQLSGIARGIAFRLVES
;
A
#
# COMPACT_ATOMS: atom_id res chain seq x y z
N VAL A 1 1.29 1.47 2.25
CA VAL A 1 0.16 1.64 3.17
C VAL A 1 0.06 3.08 3.61
N VAL A 2 -1.14 3.70 3.53
CA VAL A 2 -1.37 5.11 3.89
C VAL A 2 -2.40 5.16 5.03
N LEU A 3 -1.96 5.56 6.22
CA LEU A 3 -2.80 5.65 7.42
C LEU A 3 -2.72 7.06 8.03
N GLY A 4 -3.78 7.50 8.69
CA GLY A 4 -3.80 8.74 9.46
C GLY A 4 -2.78 8.76 10.62
N ALA A 5 -2.39 7.58 11.12
CA ALA A 5 -1.37 7.46 12.17
C ALA A 5 0.08 7.73 11.68
N LEU A 6 0.35 7.64 10.37
CA LEU A 6 1.68 7.91 9.82
C LEU A 6 1.97 9.42 9.75
N SER A 7 3.25 9.81 9.85
CA SER A 7 3.67 11.20 9.67
C SER A 7 3.37 11.70 8.24
N PRO A 8 3.19 13.00 8.03
CA PRO A 8 3.00 13.56 6.69
C PRO A 8 4.12 13.18 5.72
N ARG A 9 5.38 13.15 6.20
CA ARG A 9 6.54 12.74 5.41
C ARG A 9 6.40 11.31 4.90
N THR A 10 6.12 10.36 5.79
CA THR A 10 5.97 8.94 5.43
C THR A 10 4.77 8.72 4.51
N ARG A 11 3.63 9.40 4.74
CA ARG A 11 2.46 9.33 3.85
C ARG A 11 2.78 9.83 2.44
N ASN A 12 3.43 10.98 2.31
CA ASN A 12 3.80 11.54 1.01
C ASN A 12 4.81 10.66 0.26
N ALA A 13 5.75 10.04 0.97
CA ALA A 13 6.68 9.08 0.38
C ALA A 13 5.95 7.86 -0.21
N GLN A 14 4.91 7.33 0.47
CA GLN A 14 4.11 6.24 -0.05
C GLN A 14 3.29 6.64 -1.29
N VAL A 15 2.76 7.85 -1.32
CA VAL A 15 2.06 8.39 -2.49
C VAL A 15 3.04 8.55 -3.67
N ALA A 16 4.25 9.03 -3.41
CA ALA A 16 5.28 9.19 -4.45
C ALA A 16 5.68 7.84 -5.07
N LEU A 17 5.85 6.77 -4.27
CA LEU A 17 6.11 5.41 -4.76
C LEU A 17 4.99 4.87 -5.65
N TYR A 18 3.73 5.20 -5.36
CA TYR A 18 2.61 4.83 -6.21
C TYR A 18 2.60 5.64 -7.52
N GLN A 19 2.83 6.93 -7.44
CA GLN A 19 2.83 7.82 -8.62
C GLN A 19 4.01 7.55 -9.57
N SER A 20 5.15 7.04 -9.06
CA SER A 20 6.29 6.61 -9.88
C SER A 20 6.07 5.25 -10.54
N GLY A 21 5.05 4.49 -10.14
CA GLY A 21 4.80 3.14 -10.63
C GLY A 21 5.63 2.05 -9.95
N ASP A 22 6.32 2.38 -8.84
CA ASP A 22 7.09 1.40 -8.04
C ASP A 22 6.18 0.44 -7.26
N VAL A 23 4.90 0.81 -7.09
CA VAL A 23 3.86 -0.03 -6.48
C VAL A 23 2.55 0.09 -7.26
N ASP A 24 1.85 -1.03 -7.43
CA ASP A 24 0.64 -1.11 -8.26
C ASP A 24 -0.62 -0.60 -7.56
N TYR A 25 -0.66 -0.61 -6.21
CA TYR A 25 -1.82 -0.20 -5.43
C TYR A 25 -1.46 0.34 -4.07
N LEU A 26 -2.39 1.12 -3.50
CA LEU A 26 -2.31 1.65 -2.14
C LEU A 26 -3.42 1.06 -1.27
N VAL A 27 -3.06 0.65 -0.05
CA VAL A 27 -4.03 0.37 1.02
C VAL A 27 -4.08 1.58 1.94
N ALA A 28 -5.26 2.16 2.08
CA ALA A 28 -5.43 3.39 2.85
C ALA A 28 -6.67 3.35 3.74
N THR A 29 -6.68 4.19 4.77
CA THR A 29 -7.90 4.51 5.52
C THR A 29 -8.67 5.64 4.82
N ASP A 30 -9.83 6.03 5.34
CA ASP A 30 -10.61 7.19 4.90
C ASP A 30 -9.80 8.51 4.84
N ALA A 31 -8.65 8.57 5.51
CA ALA A 31 -7.69 9.67 5.41
C ALA A 31 -7.23 9.95 3.97
N ILE A 32 -7.37 8.99 3.04
CA ILE A 32 -7.07 9.19 1.62
C ILE A 32 -8.01 10.22 0.98
N GLY A 33 -9.23 10.34 1.48
CA GLY A 33 -10.23 11.29 0.99
C GLY A 33 -9.84 12.77 1.20
N MET A 34 -8.95 13.07 2.15
CA MET A 34 -8.52 14.43 2.48
C MET A 34 -7.02 14.54 2.70
N GLY A 35 -6.45 15.70 2.36
CA GLY A 35 -5.06 16.07 2.70
C GLY A 35 -3.96 15.36 1.91
N LEU A 36 -4.29 14.56 0.91
CA LEU A 36 -3.34 13.94 0.00
C LEU A 36 -3.64 14.34 -1.43
N ASN A 37 -2.60 14.71 -2.17
CA ASN A 37 -2.69 14.91 -3.60
C ASN A 37 -2.41 13.58 -4.30
N LEU A 38 -3.46 12.78 -4.47
CA LEU A 38 -3.40 11.44 -5.04
C LEU A 38 -4.39 11.33 -6.19
N ASP A 39 -3.93 10.72 -7.27
CA ASP A 39 -4.69 10.42 -8.46
C ASP A 39 -4.64 8.92 -8.70
N VAL A 40 -5.78 8.26 -8.75
CA VAL A 40 -5.91 6.81 -8.97
C VAL A 40 -6.96 6.54 -10.04
N ASP A 41 -6.87 5.41 -10.73
CA ASP A 41 -7.86 5.02 -11.74
C ASP A 41 -9.07 4.32 -11.11
N HIS A 42 -8.87 3.64 -9.98
CA HIS A 42 -9.92 2.87 -9.30
C HIS A 42 -9.83 2.98 -7.78
N VAL A 43 -10.98 3.07 -7.11
CA VAL A 43 -11.11 2.97 -5.66
C VAL A 43 -11.96 1.76 -5.28
N ALA A 44 -11.40 0.82 -4.54
CA ALA A 44 -12.12 -0.35 -4.01
C ALA A 44 -12.31 -0.24 -2.50
N PHE A 45 -13.56 -0.21 -2.05
CA PHE A 45 -13.89 -0.15 -0.62
C PHE A 45 -13.76 -1.53 0.01
N ALA A 46 -12.79 -1.70 0.90
CA ALA A 46 -12.62 -2.90 1.70
C ALA A 46 -13.48 -2.89 2.97
N GLN A 47 -14.03 -1.75 3.33
CA GLN A 47 -14.97 -1.53 4.44
C GLN A 47 -15.80 -0.28 4.18
N ASN A 48 -17.09 -0.34 4.48
CA ASN A 48 -18.05 0.78 4.37
C ASN A 48 -18.53 1.32 5.72
N ARG A 49 -17.86 0.95 6.82
CA ARG A 49 -18.19 1.37 8.19
C ARG A 49 -16.97 2.03 8.84
N LYS A 50 -17.24 3.05 9.66
CA LYS A 50 -16.21 3.69 10.48
C LYS A 50 -16.68 3.92 11.91
N PHE A 51 -15.73 4.06 12.83
CA PHE A 51 -15.97 4.55 14.18
C PHE A 51 -15.91 6.08 14.18
N ASP A 52 -17.02 6.74 14.55
CA ASP A 52 -17.16 8.20 14.51
C ASP A 52 -16.73 8.92 15.81
N GLY A 53 -16.20 8.17 16.76
CA GLY A 53 -15.85 8.63 18.11
C GLY A 53 -16.79 8.11 19.18
N TYR A 54 -18.01 7.68 18.82
CA TYR A 54 -19.03 7.16 19.71
C TYR A 54 -19.46 5.73 19.38
N GLN A 55 -19.68 5.46 18.06
CA GLN A 55 -20.19 4.18 17.59
C GLN A 55 -19.66 3.85 16.20
N TYR A 56 -19.76 2.57 15.84
CA TYR A 56 -19.55 2.14 14.46
C TYR A 56 -20.81 2.43 13.63
N ARG A 57 -20.67 3.20 12.58
CA ARG A 57 -21.73 3.51 11.63
C ARG A 57 -21.27 3.30 10.19
N GLN A 58 -22.22 3.20 9.29
CA GLN A 58 -21.92 3.22 7.86
C GLN A 58 -21.41 4.59 7.41
N LEU A 59 -20.56 4.59 6.39
CA LEU A 59 -20.18 5.81 5.68
C LEU A 59 -21.40 6.39 4.97
N THR A 60 -21.55 7.70 5.02
CA THR A 60 -22.57 8.40 4.26
C THR A 60 -22.22 8.49 2.78
N ALA A 61 -23.19 8.74 1.90
CA ALA A 61 -22.93 8.94 0.47
C ALA A 61 -21.88 10.03 0.21
N ALA A 62 -21.91 11.13 0.98
CA ALA A 62 -20.91 12.20 0.89
C ALA A 62 -19.50 11.75 1.29
N GLU A 63 -19.37 10.92 2.34
CA GLU A 63 -18.08 10.36 2.75
C GLU A 63 -17.55 9.35 1.73
N LEU A 64 -18.41 8.49 1.20
CA LEU A 64 -18.07 7.57 0.11
C LEU A 64 -17.67 8.35 -1.15
N GLY A 65 -18.43 9.36 -1.54
CA GLY A 65 -18.13 10.23 -2.68
C GLY A 65 -16.81 10.97 -2.54
N GLN A 66 -16.45 11.41 -1.32
CA GLN A 66 -15.17 12.06 -1.04
C GLN A 66 -13.97 11.10 -1.23
N ILE A 67 -14.15 9.83 -0.92
CA ILE A 67 -13.13 8.79 -1.11
C ILE A 67 -13.12 8.34 -2.58
N ALA A 68 -14.28 8.01 -3.15
CA ALA A 68 -14.45 7.59 -4.53
C ALA A 68 -13.92 8.65 -5.52
N GLY A 69 -14.12 9.94 -5.21
CA GLY A 69 -13.63 11.07 -6.02
C GLY A 69 -12.10 11.20 -6.07
N ARG A 70 -11.34 10.26 -5.52
CA ARG A 70 -9.91 10.09 -5.79
C ARG A 70 -9.66 9.28 -7.06
N ALA A 71 -10.65 8.53 -7.54
CA ALA A 71 -10.60 7.83 -8.80
C ALA A 71 -10.96 8.77 -9.95
N GLY A 72 -10.09 8.87 -10.94
CA GLY A 72 -10.20 9.80 -12.05
C GLY A 72 -9.92 11.25 -11.64
N ARG A 73 -9.34 12.01 -12.52
CA ARG A 73 -9.05 13.42 -12.25
C ARG A 73 -9.08 14.24 -13.52
N HIS A 74 -9.60 15.47 -13.41
CA HIS A 74 -9.77 16.40 -14.52
C HIS A 74 -10.64 15.80 -15.64
N MET A 75 -10.05 15.46 -16.78
CA MET A 75 -10.72 14.90 -17.95
C MET A 75 -10.64 13.36 -18.04
N ARG A 76 -10.13 12.70 -17.00
CA ARG A 76 -10.05 11.24 -16.94
C ARG A 76 -11.14 10.70 -16.02
N ASP A 77 -11.92 9.77 -16.55
CA ASP A 77 -12.91 9.04 -15.77
C ASP A 77 -12.20 8.04 -14.85
N GLY A 78 -12.73 7.92 -13.63
CA GLY A 78 -12.32 6.92 -12.67
C GLY A 78 -13.47 5.98 -12.35
N THR A 79 -13.16 4.86 -11.69
CA THR A 79 -14.16 3.90 -11.26
C THR A 79 -14.06 3.65 -9.76
N PHE A 80 -15.17 3.25 -9.15
CA PHE A 80 -15.19 2.79 -7.77
C PHE A 80 -16.02 1.53 -7.62
N GLY A 81 -15.76 0.78 -6.54
CA GLY A 81 -16.48 -0.44 -6.25
C GLY A 81 -16.15 -0.97 -4.86
N VAL A 82 -16.51 -2.21 -4.59
CA VAL A 82 -16.27 -2.88 -3.31
C VAL A 82 -15.38 -4.09 -3.49
N THR A 83 -14.66 -4.47 -2.43
CA THR A 83 -13.96 -5.77 -2.39
C THR A 83 -14.95 -6.88 -2.00
N GLY A 84 -14.56 -8.15 -2.18
CA GLY A 84 -15.40 -9.30 -1.84
C GLY A 84 -15.77 -9.46 -0.35
N GLN A 85 -15.37 -8.53 0.51
CA GLN A 85 -15.74 -8.50 1.94
C GLN A 85 -16.84 -7.48 2.26
N VAL A 86 -17.25 -6.69 1.28
CA VAL A 86 -18.29 -5.67 1.42
C VAL A 86 -19.40 -5.99 0.43
N ASP A 87 -20.63 -5.96 0.88
CA ASP A 87 -21.77 -6.14 -0.01
C ASP A 87 -21.77 -5.04 -1.10
N PRO A 88 -22.13 -5.35 -2.34
CA PRO A 88 -22.28 -4.37 -3.40
C PRO A 88 -23.15 -3.18 -2.94
N PHE A 89 -22.79 -1.98 -3.35
CA PHE A 89 -23.62 -0.82 -3.12
C PHE A 89 -24.92 -0.95 -3.91
N ASP A 90 -26.02 -0.48 -3.34
CA ASP A 90 -27.28 -0.39 -4.06
C ASP A 90 -27.22 0.70 -5.16
N ASP A 91 -28.03 0.51 -6.19
CA ASP A 91 -28.03 1.39 -7.36
C ASP A 91 -28.33 2.85 -6.99
N GLU A 92 -29.20 3.10 -6.01
CA GLU A 92 -29.54 4.45 -5.54
C GLU A 92 -28.32 5.15 -4.92
N LEU A 93 -27.53 4.44 -4.14
CA LEU A 93 -26.30 4.97 -3.54
C LEU A 93 -25.24 5.25 -4.61
N VAL A 94 -25.08 4.34 -5.58
CA VAL A 94 -24.16 4.53 -6.71
C VAL A 94 -24.54 5.78 -7.51
N GLU A 95 -25.83 5.93 -7.87
CA GLU A 95 -26.34 7.07 -8.61
C GLU A 95 -26.11 8.41 -7.85
N LYS A 96 -26.36 8.43 -6.53
CA LYS A 96 -26.07 9.61 -5.69
C LYS A 96 -24.57 9.99 -5.69
N ILE A 97 -23.68 9.00 -5.66
CA ILE A 97 -22.24 9.26 -5.68
C ILE A 97 -21.80 9.79 -7.05
N GLU A 98 -22.25 9.17 -8.13
CA GLU A 98 -21.91 9.55 -9.51
C GLU A 98 -22.49 10.92 -9.89
N ALA A 99 -23.73 11.19 -9.50
CA ALA A 99 -24.39 12.47 -9.75
C ALA A 99 -23.96 13.61 -8.80
N HIS A 100 -23.13 13.32 -7.77
CA HIS A 100 -22.82 14.26 -6.69
C HIS A 100 -24.08 14.80 -5.98
N ASP A 101 -25.13 14.00 -5.90
CA ASP A 101 -26.38 14.34 -5.23
C ASP A 101 -26.33 13.92 -3.75
N PHE A 102 -25.88 14.84 -2.92
CA PHE A 102 -25.77 14.62 -1.48
C PHE A 102 -26.78 15.47 -0.72
N GLU A 103 -27.33 14.89 0.35
CA GLU A 103 -28.28 15.61 1.20
C GLU A 103 -27.66 16.91 1.73
N PRO A 104 -28.36 18.05 1.57
CA PRO A 104 -27.86 19.31 2.08
C PRO A 104 -27.84 19.34 3.60
N VAL A 105 -26.80 19.93 4.16
CA VAL A 105 -26.69 20.14 5.61
C VAL A 105 -27.67 21.20 6.02
N ARG A 106 -28.71 20.83 6.78
CA ARG A 106 -29.79 21.74 7.23
C ARG A 106 -29.44 22.43 8.53
N VAL A 107 -28.65 21.80 9.40
CA VAL A 107 -28.29 22.32 10.72
C VAL A 107 -26.78 22.18 10.89
N LEU A 108 -26.12 23.28 11.24
CA LEU A 108 -24.70 23.31 11.52
C LEU A 108 -24.46 23.28 13.04
N GLN A 109 -23.44 22.54 13.46
CA GLN A 109 -22.98 22.61 14.84
C GLN A 109 -22.22 23.91 15.06
N TRP A 110 -22.58 24.62 16.12
CA TRP A 110 -22.01 25.90 16.48
C TRP A 110 -21.47 25.91 17.90
N ARG A 111 -20.40 26.62 18.12
CA ARG A 111 -19.83 26.94 19.43
C ARG A 111 -19.36 28.39 19.42
N THR A 112 -19.55 29.09 20.55
CA THR A 112 -19.08 30.48 20.68
C THR A 112 -17.56 30.57 20.52
N ALA A 113 -17.11 31.64 19.93
CA ALA A 113 -15.70 32.07 19.93
C ALA A 113 -15.45 33.15 21.02
N GLU A 114 -16.51 33.67 21.64
CA GLU A 114 -16.44 34.73 22.65
C GLU A 114 -16.47 34.10 24.04
N PHE A 115 -15.31 33.84 24.60
CA PHE A 115 -15.16 33.26 25.94
C PHE A 115 -14.95 34.36 26.96
N GLU A 116 -15.58 34.21 28.15
CA GLU A 116 -15.44 35.13 29.28
C GLU A 116 -14.48 34.53 30.30
N PHE A 117 -13.33 35.16 30.50
CA PHE A 117 -12.24 34.68 31.36
C PHE A 117 -12.18 35.34 32.75
N SER A 118 -13.16 36.11 33.16
CA SER A 118 -13.15 36.79 34.48
C SER A 118 -13.17 35.81 35.65
N SER A 119 -13.71 34.62 35.47
CA SER A 119 -13.68 33.51 36.44
C SER A 119 -13.95 32.18 35.75
N LEU A 120 -13.66 31.05 36.41
CA LEU A 120 -13.99 29.72 35.90
C LEU A 120 -15.50 29.58 35.61
N ASP A 121 -16.35 30.11 36.51
CA ASP A 121 -17.80 30.05 36.30
C ASP A 121 -18.28 30.91 35.13
N ALA A 122 -17.64 32.05 34.90
CA ALA A 122 -17.93 32.88 33.73
C ALA A 122 -17.54 32.20 32.46
N LEU A 123 -16.36 31.56 32.42
CA LEU A 123 -15.90 30.75 31.29
C LEU A 123 -16.88 29.62 30.98
N ARG A 124 -17.27 28.83 31.98
CA ARG A 124 -18.24 27.72 31.81
C ARG A 124 -19.57 28.20 31.24
N ARG A 125 -20.12 29.30 31.77
CA ARG A 125 -21.36 29.89 31.23
C ARG A 125 -21.20 30.39 29.79
N SER A 126 -20.06 30.98 29.45
CA SER A 126 -19.83 31.44 28.08
C SER A 126 -19.74 30.28 27.09
N ILE A 127 -19.11 29.16 27.45
CA ILE A 127 -19.03 27.94 26.61
C ILE A 127 -20.44 27.35 26.35
N GLU A 128 -21.35 27.47 27.32
CA GLU A 128 -22.72 26.95 27.26
C GLU A 128 -23.71 27.86 26.54
N THR A 129 -23.27 28.96 26.00
CA THR A 129 -24.11 29.90 25.24
C THR A 129 -24.86 29.19 24.10
N THR A 130 -26.14 29.51 23.96
CA THR A 130 -26.99 28.95 22.89
C THR A 130 -26.64 29.56 21.55
N ALA A 131 -26.92 28.80 20.49
CA ALA A 131 -26.69 29.27 19.13
C ALA A 131 -27.57 30.54 18.84
N PRO A 132 -27.00 31.56 18.20
CA PRO A 132 -27.65 32.88 18.08
C PRO A 132 -28.70 32.97 16.96
N VAL A 133 -28.68 32.00 16.01
CA VAL A 133 -29.59 32.04 14.84
C VAL A 133 -30.16 30.66 14.52
N GLU A 134 -31.30 30.64 13.86
CA GLU A 134 -31.93 29.44 13.33
C GLU A 134 -31.01 28.74 12.32
N GLY A 135 -31.03 27.40 12.29
CA GLY A 135 -30.10 26.58 11.48
C GLY A 135 -28.78 26.25 12.16
N LEU A 136 -28.51 26.85 13.33
CA LEU A 136 -27.39 26.47 14.18
C LEU A 136 -27.85 25.71 15.41
N THR A 137 -27.09 24.69 15.81
CA THR A 137 -27.29 23.98 17.07
C THR A 137 -25.99 23.95 17.87
N ARG A 138 -26.08 23.97 19.20
CA ARG A 138 -24.90 23.89 20.04
C ARG A 138 -24.17 22.57 19.79
N ALA A 139 -22.88 22.65 19.50
CA ALA A 139 -22.01 21.48 19.37
C ALA A 139 -21.99 20.67 20.69
N PRO A 140 -21.90 19.33 20.62
CA PRO A 140 -21.66 18.51 21.79
C PRO A 140 -20.38 18.94 22.50
N PRO A 141 -20.26 18.70 23.84
CA PRO A 141 -19.04 18.99 24.60
C PRO A 141 -17.81 18.35 23.94
N ALA A 142 -16.88 19.17 23.46
CA ALA A 142 -15.63 18.71 22.88
C ALA A 142 -14.60 18.37 23.98
N VAL A 143 -13.44 17.80 23.57
CA VAL A 143 -12.39 17.32 24.49
C VAL A 143 -11.94 18.42 25.46
N ASP A 144 -11.80 19.66 24.99
CA ASP A 144 -11.39 20.82 25.81
C ASP A 144 -12.40 21.15 26.92
N GLN A 145 -13.70 21.12 26.62
CA GLN A 145 -14.74 21.33 27.63
C GLN A 145 -14.78 20.19 28.64
N GLN A 146 -14.67 18.93 28.19
CA GLN A 146 -14.62 17.76 29.05
C GLN A 146 -13.37 17.78 29.95
N ALA A 147 -12.24 18.20 29.39
CA ALA A 147 -10.99 18.37 30.12
C ALA A 147 -11.12 19.45 31.19
N LEU A 148 -11.71 20.61 30.86
CA LEU A 148 -11.97 21.67 31.82
C LEU A 148 -12.83 21.17 32.98
N GLU A 149 -13.96 20.53 32.70
CA GLU A 149 -14.87 19.99 33.72
C GLU A 149 -14.22 18.94 34.61
N THR A 150 -13.20 18.25 34.11
CA THR A 150 -12.48 17.25 34.90
C THR A 150 -11.38 17.87 35.72
N VAL A 151 -10.55 18.73 35.09
CA VAL A 151 -9.37 19.32 35.77
C VAL A 151 -9.73 20.30 36.89
N ILE A 152 -10.84 21.03 36.75
CA ILE A 152 -11.31 21.96 37.82
C ILE A 152 -11.85 21.25 39.05
N ARG A 153 -11.98 19.91 39.05
CA ARG A 153 -12.29 19.15 40.26
C ARG A 153 -11.12 19.15 41.22
N ASP A 154 -9.90 19.32 40.73
CA ASP A 154 -8.71 19.51 41.58
C ASP A 154 -8.71 20.91 42.20
N ALA A 155 -8.69 20.98 43.54
CA ALA A 155 -8.65 22.21 44.30
C ALA A 155 -7.38 23.02 43.98
N ALA A 156 -6.23 22.35 43.80
CA ALA A 156 -4.97 23.02 43.50
C ALA A 156 -5.01 23.80 42.17
N ILE A 157 -5.74 23.25 41.19
CA ILE A 157 -5.93 23.93 39.89
C ILE A 157 -6.88 25.12 40.03
N ARG A 158 -8.00 24.96 40.78
CA ARG A 158 -8.91 26.09 41.03
C ARG A 158 -8.23 27.24 41.72
N ASP A 159 -7.41 26.93 42.75
CA ASP A 159 -6.67 27.93 43.54
C ASP A 159 -5.61 28.68 42.67
N LEU A 160 -5.14 28.09 41.61
CA LEU A 160 -4.25 28.76 40.65
C LEU A 160 -5.03 29.64 39.64
N ALA A 161 -6.24 29.26 39.25
CA ALA A 161 -7.06 29.92 38.23
C ALA A 161 -7.84 31.14 38.75
N THR A 162 -7.18 32.09 39.41
CA THR A 162 -7.79 33.22 40.14
C THR A 162 -7.81 34.54 39.38
N THR A 163 -7.05 34.67 38.30
CA THR A 163 -7.01 35.87 37.45
C THR A 163 -7.46 35.56 36.02
N ARG A 164 -7.86 36.61 35.28
CA ARG A 164 -8.31 36.49 33.92
C ARG A 164 -7.27 35.76 33.05
N GLU A 165 -6.00 36.13 33.17
CA GLU A 165 -4.89 35.55 32.40
C GLU A 165 -4.70 34.07 32.74
N ARG A 166 -4.83 33.70 34.02
CA ARG A 166 -4.69 32.30 34.47
C ARG A 166 -5.88 31.43 34.05
N VAL A 167 -7.10 31.99 34.05
CA VAL A 167 -8.27 31.28 33.54
C VAL A 167 -8.16 31.07 32.02
N ALA A 168 -7.69 32.08 31.28
CA ALA A 168 -7.43 31.97 29.84
C ALA A 168 -6.32 30.93 29.55
N ALA A 169 -5.23 30.92 30.32
CA ALA A 169 -4.17 29.94 30.19
C ALA A 169 -4.67 28.50 30.48
N LEU A 170 -5.53 28.32 31.50
CA LEU A 170 -6.13 27.03 31.76
C LEU A 170 -6.95 26.54 30.56
N TRP A 171 -7.79 27.42 30.01
CA TRP A 171 -8.58 27.10 28.82
C TRP A 171 -7.70 26.73 27.63
N ASP A 172 -6.60 27.45 27.40
CA ASP A 172 -5.64 27.17 26.35
C ASP A 172 -4.99 25.80 26.52
N VAL A 173 -4.65 25.41 27.76
CA VAL A 173 -4.11 24.07 28.06
C VAL A 173 -5.18 22.97 27.92
N CYS A 174 -6.44 23.24 28.26
CA CYS A 174 -7.53 22.31 28.02
C CYS A 174 -7.76 21.99 26.54
N ALA A 175 -7.30 22.85 25.62
CA ALA A 175 -7.33 22.62 24.19
C ALA A 175 -6.30 21.55 23.71
N LEU A 176 -5.48 20.98 24.61
CA LEU A 176 -4.57 19.88 24.31
C LEU A 176 -5.35 18.65 23.83
N PRO A 177 -5.12 18.19 22.57
CA PRO A 177 -5.86 17.04 22.05
C PRO A 177 -5.49 15.74 22.77
N ASP A 178 -6.48 14.91 23.07
CA ASP A 178 -6.22 13.55 23.57
C ASP A 178 -5.92 12.58 22.42
N TYR A 179 -4.70 12.67 21.86
CA TYR A 179 -4.23 11.74 20.83
C TYR A 179 -4.12 10.30 21.31
N ARG A 180 -3.92 10.10 22.64
CA ARG A 180 -3.70 8.79 23.24
C ARG A 180 -4.99 8.06 23.55
N ARG A 181 -6.13 8.76 23.56
CA ARG A 181 -7.45 8.25 23.96
C ARG A 181 -7.42 7.55 25.32
N ILE A 182 -6.83 8.24 26.29
CA ILE A 182 -6.69 7.75 27.67
C ILE A 182 -7.93 8.08 28.51
N ALA A 183 -7.96 7.55 29.72
CA ALA A 183 -9.04 7.90 30.66
C ALA A 183 -9.07 9.42 30.90
N PRO A 184 -10.27 10.06 30.97
CA PRO A 184 -10.39 11.51 31.16
C PRO A 184 -9.62 12.05 32.36
N ALA A 185 -9.54 11.28 33.47
CA ALA A 185 -8.75 11.67 34.63
C ALA A 185 -7.24 11.78 34.32
N GLN A 186 -6.68 10.80 33.58
CA GLN A 186 -5.27 10.82 33.20
C GLN A 186 -4.94 11.96 32.22
N HIS A 187 -5.88 12.31 31.34
CA HIS A 187 -5.73 13.47 30.47
C HIS A 187 -5.78 14.78 31.27
N ALA A 188 -6.68 14.87 32.26
CA ALA A 188 -6.78 15.99 33.16
C ALA A 188 -5.52 16.17 34.05
N ASP A 189 -4.92 15.06 34.52
CA ASP A 189 -3.64 15.10 35.26
C ASP A 189 -2.52 15.70 34.42
N LEU A 190 -2.43 15.33 33.13
CA LEU A 190 -1.48 15.90 32.21
C LEU A 190 -1.71 17.40 31.99
N ILE A 191 -2.96 17.82 31.78
CA ILE A 191 -3.35 19.22 31.65
C ILE A 191 -3.00 19.99 32.91
N GLY A 192 -3.34 19.44 34.08
CA GLY A 192 -3.03 20.06 35.39
C GLY A 192 -1.52 20.26 35.61
N ALA A 193 -0.69 19.29 35.24
CA ALA A 193 0.77 19.40 35.33
C ALA A 193 1.31 20.51 34.42
N ILE A 194 0.92 20.53 33.13
CA ILE A 194 1.34 21.55 32.17
C ILE A 194 0.88 22.94 32.63
N TYR A 195 -0.40 23.09 33.02
CA TYR A 195 -0.95 24.34 33.51
C TYR A 195 -0.22 24.86 34.75
N SER A 196 0.02 23.98 35.73
CA SER A 196 0.73 24.35 36.96
C SER A 196 2.15 24.87 36.69
N ASP A 197 2.86 24.24 35.76
CA ASP A 197 4.19 24.66 35.36
C ASP A 197 4.14 26.03 34.65
N ILE A 198 3.24 26.23 33.71
CA ILE A 198 3.07 27.51 33.00
C ILE A 198 2.77 28.65 33.99
N VAL A 199 1.85 28.44 34.94
CA VAL A 199 1.46 29.47 35.92
C VAL A 199 2.56 29.77 36.90
N ARG A 200 3.34 28.78 37.35
CA ARG A 200 4.36 28.95 38.42
C ARG A 200 5.71 29.32 37.87
N ARG A 201 6.08 28.84 36.67
CA ARG A 201 7.43 28.97 36.11
C ARG A 201 7.45 29.81 34.82
N GLY A 202 6.29 30.07 34.24
CA GLY A 202 6.17 30.72 32.94
C GLY A 202 6.30 29.78 31.74
N HIS A 203 6.71 28.54 31.96
CA HIS A 203 6.84 27.50 30.92
C HIS A 203 6.79 26.09 31.56
N VAL A 204 6.55 25.07 30.75
CA VAL A 204 6.63 23.66 31.15
C VAL A 204 8.05 23.32 31.56
N ASP A 205 8.22 22.52 32.61
CA ASP A 205 9.52 22.07 33.09
C ASP A 205 10.24 21.24 32.01
N GLU A 206 11.45 21.63 31.66
CA GLU A 206 12.26 20.98 30.62
C GLU A 206 12.58 19.53 30.95
N SER A 207 12.83 19.22 32.23
CA SER A 207 13.11 17.86 32.66
C SER A 207 11.89 16.97 32.51
N TYR A 208 10.69 17.53 32.80
CA TYR A 208 9.42 16.84 32.59
C TYR A 208 9.18 16.59 31.08
N MET A 209 9.36 17.61 30.24
CA MET A 209 9.25 17.49 28.78
C MET A 209 10.21 16.42 28.26
N ALA A 210 11.48 16.46 28.66
CA ALA A 210 12.52 15.53 28.24
C ALA A 210 12.17 14.08 28.60
N GLU A 211 11.68 13.85 29.83
CA GLU A 211 11.29 12.53 30.29
C GLU A 211 10.11 11.97 29.48
N GLN A 212 9.11 12.78 29.19
CA GLN A 212 7.94 12.37 28.40
C GLN A 212 8.31 12.05 26.95
N VAL A 213 9.14 12.87 26.34
CA VAL A 213 9.62 12.64 24.98
C VAL A 213 10.51 11.39 24.92
N ARG A 214 11.40 11.19 25.90
CA ARG A 214 12.26 10.00 26.01
C ARG A 214 11.44 8.69 26.10
N ARG A 215 10.31 8.69 26.81
CA ARG A 215 9.43 7.53 26.92
C ARG A 215 8.82 7.10 25.58
N ALA A 216 8.60 8.04 24.68
CA ALA A 216 8.12 7.76 23.35
C ALA A 216 9.25 7.36 22.35
N ASP A 217 10.51 7.66 22.67
CA ASP A 217 11.65 7.52 21.76
C ASP A 217 12.20 6.08 21.72
N THR A 218 11.39 5.14 21.22
CA THR A 218 11.82 3.77 20.94
C THR A 218 11.01 3.17 19.80
N THR A 219 11.71 2.61 18.82
CA THR A 219 11.12 1.95 17.63
C THR A 219 10.87 0.45 17.84
N GLN A 220 11.15 -0.07 19.03
CA GLN A 220 10.91 -1.48 19.35
C GLN A 220 9.42 -1.73 19.63
N GLY A 221 8.94 -2.93 19.29
CA GLY A 221 7.58 -3.39 19.59
C GLY A 221 6.71 -3.56 18.36
N GLU A 222 5.47 -4.00 18.63
CA GLU A 222 4.47 -4.29 17.62
C GLU A 222 3.69 -3.02 17.21
N ILE A 223 2.83 -3.17 16.21
CA ILE A 223 2.02 -2.11 15.59
C ILE A 223 1.29 -1.26 16.64
N ASP A 224 0.65 -1.89 17.63
CA ASP A 224 -0.12 -1.18 18.66
C ASP A 224 0.78 -0.33 19.57
N ALA A 225 1.95 -0.86 19.96
CA ALA A 225 2.92 -0.13 20.78
C ALA A 225 3.50 1.08 20.03
N LEU A 226 3.83 0.93 18.74
CA LEU A 226 4.30 2.02 17.89
C LEU A 226 3.21 3.07 17.69
N SER A 227 1.98 2.67 17.45
CA SER A 227 0.82 3.56 17.30
C SER A 227 0.58 4.39 18.57
N GLN A 228 0.69 3.78 19.74
CA GLN A 228 0.57 4.47 21.03
C GLN A 228 1.70 5.48 21.25
N ARG A 229 2.94 5.15 20.88
CA ARG A 229 4.07 6.09 20.98
C ARG A 229 3.95 7.26 20.01
N ILE A 230 3.45 7.02 18.80
CA ILE A 230 3.13 8.09 17.85
C ILE A 230 2.07 9.02 18.44
N ALA A 231 1.03 8.49 19.05
CA ALA A 231 0.02 9.29 19.74
C ALA A 231 0.62 10.07 20.92
N GLN A 232 1.54 9.47 21.67
CA GLN A 232 2.24 10.14 22.78
C GLN A 232 3.13 11.26 22.27
N ILE A 233 3.97 11.03 21.26
CA ILE A 233 4.86 12.07 20.75
C ILE A 233 4.09 13.24 20.13
N ARG A 234 2.95 12.99 19.47
CA ARG A 234 2.06 14.03 18.93
C ARG A 234 1.52 14.97 20.01
N THR A 235 1.25 14.48 21.20
CA THR A 235 0.90 15.33 22.35
C THR A 235 2.01 16.34 22.63
N TRP A 236 3.26 15.90 22.62
CA TRP A 236 4.41 16.77 22.90
C TRP A 236 4.80 17.63 21.70
N THR A 237 4.56 17.16 20.47
CA THR A 237 4.62 17.99 19.26
C THR A 237 3.62 19.14 19.35
N PHE A 238 2.39 18.89 19.79
CA PHE A 238 1.41 19.95 20.01
C PHE A 238 1.90 20.96 21.06
N VAL A 239 2.39 20.50 22.21
CA VAL A 239 2.95 21.34 23.26
C VAL A 239 4.09 22.22 22.74
N SER A 240 4.98 21.66 21.90
CA SER A 240 6.13 22.40 21.36
C SER A 240 5.74 23.51 20.37
N HIS A 241 4.55 23.42 19.76
CA HIS A 241 4.05 24.44 18.84
C HIS A 241 3.19 25.53 19.52
N ARG A 242 2.93 25.41 20.84
CA ARG A 242 2.15 26.43 21.55
C ARG A 242 3.05 27.59 21.97
N PRO A 243 2.70 28.82 21.59
CA PRO A 243 3.50 29.99 21.97
C PRO A 243 3.60 30.14 23.49
N GLY A 244 4.80 30.32 24.00
CA GLY A 244 5.06 30.61 25.42
C GLY A 244 4.94 29.39 26.35
N TRP A 245 4.71 28.17 25.82
CA TRP A 245 4.61 26.99 26.69
C TRP A 245 5.97 26.35 27.00
N LEU A 246 7.00 26.59 26.20
CA LEU A 246 8.34 26.04 26.37
C LEU A 246 9.40 27.18 26.36
N ALA A 247 10.50 26.97 27.07
CA ALA A 247 11.63 27.90 27.07
C ALA A 247 12.39 27.87 25.73
N ASP A 248 12.58 26.66 25.15
CA ASP A 248 13.18 26.45 23.82
C ASP A 248 12.23 25.65 22.91
N PRO A 249 11.23 26.30 22.29
CA PRO A 249 10.28 25.63 21.42
C PRO A 249 10.94 25.07 20.15
N ALA A 250 11.99 25.73 19.62
CA ALA A 250 12.63 25.29 18.37
C ALA A 250 13.33 23.94 18.54
N HIS A 251 14.08 23.75 19.60
CA HIS A 251 14.69 22.46 19.95
C HIS A 251 13.64 21.33 20.05
N TRP A 252 12.55 21.59 20.77
CA TRP A 252 11.53 20.56 21.00
C TRP A 252 10.69 20.26 19.76
N GLN A 253 10.43 21.23 18.89
CA GLN A 253 9.76 21.02 17.60
C GLN A 253 10.58 20.12 16.69
N GLU A 254 11.89 20.36 16.58
CA GLU A 254 12.79 19.52 15.80
C GLU A 254 12.86 18.10 16.38
N LYS A 255 13.07 17.98 17.69
CA LYS A 255 13.22 16.71 18.39
C LYS A 255 11.96 15.84 18.31
N THR A 256 10.79 16.42 18.53
CA THR A 256 9.53 15.66 18.47
C THR A 256 9.20 15.22 17.03
N ARG A 257 9.51 16.04 16.03
CA ARG A 257 9.36 15.70 14.61
C ARG A 257 10.27 14.54 14.22
N GLU A 258 11.55 14.60 14.60
CA GLU A 258 12.51 13.52 14.33
C GLU A 258 12.04 12.18 14.90
N ILE A 259 11.53 12.17 16.15
CA ILE A 259 11.01 10.96 16.79
C ILE A 259 9.74 10.48 16.11
N GLU A 260 8.80 11.38 15.80
CA GLU A 260 7.56 11.00 15.08
C GLU A 260 7.86 10.36 13.74
N ASP A 261 8.82 10.91 12.98
CA ASP A 261 9.22 10.35 11.69
C ASP A 261 9.84 8.96 11.84
N ARG A 262 10.75 8.74 12.80
CA ARG A 262 11.34 7.42 13.06
C ARG A 262 10.30 6.39 13.50
N LEU A 263 9.37 6.76 14.35
CA LEU A 263 8.28 5.89 14.79
C LEU A 263 7.33 5.57 13.63
N SER A 264 7.07 6.55 12.78
CA SER A 264 6.22 6.39 11.60
C SER A 264 6.83 5.43 10.58
N ASP A 265 8.14 5.53 10.33
CA ASP A 265 8.87 4.62 9.45
C ASP A 265 8.87 3.19 10.02
N ALA A 266 9.13 3.03 11.32
CA ALA A 266 9.07 1.74 11.98
C ALA A 266 7.65 1.12 11.95
N LEU A 267 6.61 1.92 12.15
CA LEU A 267 5.22 1.47 12.04
C LEU A 267 4.91 1.01 10.62
N HIS A 268 5.34 1.77 9.62
CA HIS A 268 5.14 1.43 8.22
C HIS A 268 5.81 0.09 7.87
N GLU A 269 7.06 -0.12 8.31
CA GLU A 269 7.77 -1.38 8.12
C GLU A 269 7.02 -2.57 8.74
N ARG A 270 6.53 -2.43 9.98
CA ARG A 270 5.75 -3.48 10.66
C ARG A 270 4.43 -3.79 9.96
N LEU A 271 3.73 -2.76 9.49
CA LEU A 271 2.48 -2.92 8.73
C LEU A 271 2.73 -3.66 7.41
N THR A 272 3.77 -3.28 6.68
CA THR A 272 4.16 -3.91 5.42
C THR A 272 4.51 -5.38 5.65
N LYS A 273 5.35 -5.67 6.65
CA LYS A 273 5.71 -7.04 7.01
C LYS A 273 4.48 -7.87 7.37
N ARG A 274 3.61 -7.36 8.24
CA ARG A 274 2.37 -8.07 8.63
C ARG A 274 1.44 -8.33 7.45
N PHE A 275 1.39 -7.41 6.49
CA PHE A 275 0.60 -7.59 5.27
C PHE A 275 1.16 -8.73 4.40
N VAL A 276 2.48 -8.79 4.22
CA VAL A 276 3.17 -9.86 3.49
C VAL A 276 2.98 -11.21 4.20
N ASP A 277 3.24 -11.27 5.51
CA ASP A 277 3.09 -12.50 6.32
C ASP A 277 1.67 -13.07 6.25
N ARG A 278 0.65 -12.22 6.30
CA ARG A 278 -0.76 -12.64 6.19
C ARG A 278 -1.09 -13.20 4.81
N ARG A 279 -0.59 -12.57 3.75
CA ARG A 279 -0.74 -13.04 2.37
C ARG A 279 -0.17 -14.45 2.21
N THR A 280 1.06 -14.65 2.67
CA THR A 280 1.75 -15.96 2.62
C THR A 280 1.02 -17.01 3.43
N SER A 281 0.51 -16.66 4.62
CA SER A 281 -0.23 -17.58 5.49
C SER A 281 -1.54 -18.08 4.85
N VAL A 282 -2.25 -17.25 4.09
CA VAL A 282 -3.48 -17.66 3.37
C VAL A 282 -3.14 -18.64 2.25
N LEU A 283 -2.11 -18.36 1.45
CA LEU A 283 -1.63 -19.25 0.40
C LEU A 283 -1.18 -20.60 0.98
N MET A 284 -0.43 -20.58 2.10
CA MET A 284 0.03 -21.79 2.80
C MET A 284 -1.11 -22.63 3.35
N LYS A 285 -2.16 -22.00 3.90
CA LYS A 285 -3.35 -22.71 4.38
C LYS A 285 -4.04 -23.45 3.23
N ARG A 286 -4.27 -22.80 2.10
CA ARG A 286 -4.89 -23.42 0.92
C ARG A 286 -4.04 -24.52 0.29
N LEU A 287 -2.71 -24.36 0.28
CA LEU A 287 -1.78 -25.41 -0.14
C LEU A 287 -1.89 -26.66 0.72
N ARG A 288 -2.00 -26.53 2.06
CA ARG A 288 -2.16 -27.65 3.00
C ARG A 288 -3.51 -28.36 2.85
N GLU A 289 -4.56 -27.61 2.55
CA GLU A 289 -5.91 -28.15 2.32
C GLU A 289 -6.04 -28.88 0.98
N ASN A 290 -4.96 -28.94 0.19
CA ASN A 290 -4.88 -29.62 -1.11
C ASN A 290 -5.97 -29.22 -2.10
N THR A 291 -6.54 -28.04 -1.95
CA THR A 291 -7.56 -27.45 -2.82
C THR A 291 -6.94 -27.08 -4.16
N MET A 292 -7.68 -27.22 -5.25
CA MET A 292 -7.23 -26.69 -6.55
C MET A 292 -7.07 -25.19 -6.39
N LEU A 293 -5.87 -24.69 -6.71
CA LEU A 293 -5.56 -23.27 -6.69
C LEU A 293 -5.93 -22.68 -8.05
N ASP A 294 -6.68 -21.61 -8.04
CA ASP A 294 -7.00 -20.86 -9.26
C ASP A 294 -5.82 -20.00 -9.67
N ALA A 295 -5.32 -20.19 -10.89
CA ALA A 295 -4.22 -19.43 -11.45
C ALA A 295 -4.67 -18.67 -12.68
N GLU A 296 -4.58 -17.38 -12.63
CA GLU A 296 -4.83 -16.50 -13.76
C GLU A 296 -3.50 -15.92 -14.28
N ILE A 297 -3.36 -15.87 -15.61
CA ILE A 297 -2.21 -15.25 -16.27
C ILE A 297 -2.73 -14.11 -17.13
N ASN A 298 -2.34 -12.90 -16.80
CA ASN A 298 -2.73 -11.74 -17.58
C ASN A 298 -1.95 -11.64 -18.89
N PRO A 299 -2.37 -10.79 -19.86
CA PRO A 299 -1.70 -10.63 -21.15
C PRO A 299 -0.23 -10.18 -21.05
N SER A 300 0.18 -9.56 -19.94
CA SER A 300 1.57 -9.15 -19.70
C SER A 300 2.45 -10.27 -19.12
N GLY A 301 1.88 -11.46 -18.87
CA GLY A 301 2.63 -12.61 -18.34
C GLY A 301 2.69 -12.68 -16.82
N GLN A 302 2.04 -11.76 -16.10
CA GLN A 302 1.97 -11.83 -14.64
C GLN A 302 1.06 -12.99 -14.21
N VAL A 303 1.52 -13.75 -13.23
CA VAL A 303 0.83 -14.91 -12.68
C VAL A 303 0.18 -14.51 -11.36
N LEU A 304 -1.14 -14.66 -11.31
CA LEU A 304 -1.96 -14.47 -10.14
C LEU A 304 -2.43 -15.84 -9.65
N VAL A 305 -2.19 -16.17 -8.39
CA VAL A 305 -2.73 -17.39 -7.75
C VAL A 305 -3.70 -16.93 -6.66
N GLU A 306 -4.97 -17.33 -6.75
CA GLU A 306 -6.03 -16.86 -5.85
C GLU A 306 -6.11 -15.31 -5.79
N GLY A 307 -5.92 -14.64 -6.94
CA GLY A 307 -5.89 -13.18 -7.02
C GLY A 307 -4.59 -12.53 -6.49
N HIS A 308 -3.59 -13.32 -6.10
CA HIS A 308 -2.31 -12.81 -5.60
C HIS A 308 -1.21 -12.92 -6.66
N HIS A 309 -0.53 -11.82 -6.96
CA HIS A 309 0.64 -11.83 -7.82
C HIS A 309 1.75 -12.67 -7.19
N VAL A 310 2.20 -13.69 -7.89
CA VAL A 310 3.20 -14.65 -7.40
C VAL A 310 4.47 -14.68 -8.25
N GLY A 311 4.46 -14.04 -9.42
CA GLY A 311 5.59 -13.96 -10.32
C GLY A 311 5.18 -13.74 -11.77
N GLU A 312 6.10 -13.96 -12.69
CA GLU A 312 5.92 -13.79 -14.13
C GLU A 312 6.22 -15.06 -14.91
N LEU A 313 5.41 -15.33 -15.93
CA LEU A 313 5.59 -16.43 -16.86
C LEU A 313 5.99 -15.90 -18.24
N GLN A 314 7.25 -16.09 -18.61
CA GLN A 314 7.79 -15.75 -19.93
C GLN A 314 8.09 -17.02 -20.74
N GLY A 315 7.41 -17.19 -21.87
CA GLY A 315 7.51 -18.44 -22.62
C GLY A 315 7.05 -19.64 -21.77
N PHE A 316 7.98 -20.52 -21.42
CA PHE A 316 7.77 -21.68 -20.56
C PHE A 316 8.57 -21.57 -19.25
N ARG A 317 9.02 -20.39 -18.87
CA ARG A 317 9.82 -20.15 -17.68
C ARG A 317 9.05 -19.27 -16.71
N PHE A 318 8.83 -19.78 -15.50
CA PHE A 318 8.24 -19.03 -14.40
C PHE A 318 9.35 -18.43 -13.51
N THR A 319 9.27 -17.14 -13.26
CA THR A 319 10.12 -16.42 -12.31
C THR A 319 9.25 -15.95 -11.15
N ALA A 320 9.49 -16.51 -9.95
CA ALA A 320 8.77 -16.12 -8.76
C ALA A 320 9.15 -14.70 -8.33
N ASP A 321 8.19 -13.97 -7.78
CA ASP A 321 8.41 -12.65 -7.17
C ASP A 321 9.40 -12.77 -5.99
N GLN A 322 10.45 -11.95 -6.00
CA GLN A 322 11.51 -11.95 -4.98
C GLN A 322 11.13 -11.15 -3.72
N SER A 323 9.96 -10.54 -3.68
CA SER A 323 9.50 -9.74 -2.53
C SER A 323 9.25 -10.57 -1.26
N ALA A 324 9.13 -11.90 -1.38
CA ALA A 324 9.07 -12.83 -0.26
C ALA A 324 10.47 -13.40 0.05
N GLY A 325 10.99 -13.16 1.25
CA GLY A 325 12.29 -13.70 1.70
C GLY A 325 12.18 -15.09 2.36
N GLY A 326 13.23 -15.90 2.23
CA GLY A 326 13.38 -17.13 3.04
C GLY A 326 12.41 -18.28 2.72
N GLU A 327 11.79 -18.85 3.75
CA GLU A 327 10.87 -20.01 3.63
C GLU A 327 9.59 -19.65 2.86
N ASP A 328 9.17 -18.40 2.92
CA ASP A 328 7.97 -17.89 2.25
C ASP A 328 8.12 -17.88 0.73
N ALA A 329 9.30 -17.53 0.20
CA ALA A 329 9.58 -17.59 -1.24
C ALA A 329 9.46 -19.02 -1.80
N ARG A 330 9.88 -20.02 -1.03
CA ARG A 330 9.73 -21.44 -1.41
C ARG A 330 8.27 -21.86 -1.45
N ALA A 331 7.48 -21.40 -0.51
CA ALA A 331 6.06 -21.72 -0.43
C ALA A 331 5.27 -21.08 -1.58
N VAL A 332 5.51 -19.80 -1.88
CA VAL A 332 4.92 -19.08 -3.01
C VAL A 332 5.31 -19.76 -4.33
N LYS A 333 6.57 -20.14 -4.50
CA LYS A 333 7.05 -20.88 -5.67
C LYS A 333 6.34 -22.22 -5.81
N ALA A 334 6.18 -22.99 -4.72
CA ALA A 334 5.48 -24.28 -4.73
C ALA A 334 3.98 -24.14 -5.07
N ALA A 335 3.32 -23.07 -4.55
CA ALA A 335 1.93 -22.76 -4.89
C ALA A 335 1.77 -22.45 -6.37
N ALA A 336 2.59 -21.54 -6.89
CA ALA A 336 2.61 -21.16 -8.28
C ALA A 336 2.89 -22.37 -9.19
N GLN A 337 3.85 -23.20 -8.84
CA GLN A 337 4.21 -24.39 -9.59
C GLN A 337 3.06 -25.38 -9.69
N LYS A 338 2.34 -25.61 -8.59
CA LYS A 338 1.17 -26.51 -8.61
C LYS A 338 0.01 -25.96 -9.45
N ALA A 339 -0.25 -24.66 -9.35
CA ALA A 339 -1.29 -23.97 -10.10
C ALA A 339 -0.97 -23.87 -11.61
N LEU A 340 0.31 -23.71 -11.98
CA LEU A 340 0.74 -23.59 -13.36
C LEU A 340 0.85 -24.90 -14.13
N ALA A 341 0.77 -26.06 -13.48
CA ALA A 341 0.96 -27.34 -14.15
C ALA A 341 -0.02 -27.54 -15.33
N GLN A 342 -1.30 -27.23 -15.15
CA GLN A 342 -2.31 -27.32 -16.21
C GLN A 342 -2.08 -26.28 -17.31
N GLU A 343 -1.65 -25.07 -16.95
CA GLU A 343 -1.36 -24.04 -17.93
C GLU A 343 -0.14 -24.39 -18.78
N PHE A 344 0.89 -25.01 -18.25
CA PHE A 344 2.02 -25.50 -19.03
C PHE A 344 1.60 -26.51 -20.08
N GLU A 345 0.69 -27.42 -19.75
CA GLU A 345 0.15 -28.38 -20.73
C GLU A 345 -0.66 -27.67 -21.83
N ALA A 346 -1.59 -26.80 -21.47
CA ALA A 346 -2.40 -26.04 -22.40
C ALA A 346 -1.52 -25.12 -23.28
N ARG A 347 -0.49 -24.54 -22.72
CA ARG A 347 0.45 -23.66 -23.46
C ARG A 347 1.34 -24.45 -24.40
N ALA A 348 1.77 -25.66 -24.03
CA ALA A 348 2.50 -26.56 -24.91
C ALA A 348 1.65 -27.00 -26.11
N GLU A 349 0.35 -27.25 -25.94
CA GLU A 349 -0.58 -27.53 -27.03
C GLU A 349 -0.72 -26.33 -27.98
N ARG A 350 -0.95 -25.13 -27.45
CA ARG A 350 -1.03 -23.89 -28.24
C ARG A 350 0.27 -23.66 -29.03
N PHE A 351 1.41 -23.87 -28.38
CA PHE A 351 2.73 -23.75 -29.02
C PHE A 351 2.95 -24.78 -30.13
N ALA A 352 2.57 -26.04 -29.91
CA ALA A 352 2.69 -27.11 -30.90
C ALA A 352 1.86 -26.83 -32.16
N ALA A 353 0.72 -26.16 -32.03
CA ALA A 353 -0.18 -25.75 -33.10
C ALA A 353 0.22 -24.42 -33.80
N THR A 354 1.15 -23.68 -33.21
CA THR A 354 1.57 -22.34 -33.68
C THR A 354 2.22 -22.40 -35.08
N GLY A 355 1.94 -21.41 -35.93
CA GLY A 355 2.55 -21.23 -37.23
C GLY A 355 4.01 -20.72 -37.15
N ASN A 356 4.74 -20.83 -38.25
CA ASN A 356 6.13 -20.31 -38.34
C ASN A 356 6.19 -18.78 -38.19
N GLY A 357 5.11 -18.07 -38.52
CA GLY A 357 5.05 -16.60 -38.42
C GLY A 357 5.10 -16.06 -36.99
N ASP A 358 4.73 -16.87 -36.01
CA ASP A 358 4.76 -16.49 -34.60
C ASP A 358 6.07 -16.85 -33.88
N LEU A 359 7.01 -17.47 -34.64
CA LEU A 359 8.32 -17.85 -34.16
C LEU A 359 9.39 -17.01 -34.86
N ALA A 360 10.38 -16.55 -34.09
CA ALA A 360 11.52 -15.79 -34.59
C ALA A 360 12.82 -16.38 -34.05
N LEU A 361 13.84 -16.48 -34.92
CA LEU A 361 15.22 -16.78 -34.54
C LEU A 361 16.00 -15.49 -34.50
N GLY A 362 16.51 -15.11 -33.35
CA GLY A 362 17.35 -13.93 -33.18
C GLY A 362 18.80 -14.18 -33.59
N SER A 363 19.56 -13.12 -33.83
CA SER A 363 21.01 -13.17 -34.13
C SER A 363 21.83 -13.69 -32.93
N ASP A 364 21.22 -13.73 -31.73
CA ASP A 364 21.76 -14.31 -30.50
C ASP A 364 21.56 -15.83 -30.39
N GLY A 365 21.01 -16.47 -31.43
CA GLY A 365 20.71 -17.89 -31.44
C GLY A 365 19.50 -18.28 -30.58
N VAL A 366 18.70 -17.32 -30.10
CA VAL A 366 17.52 -17.57 -29.28
C VAL A 366 16.28 -17.64 -30.17
N VAL A 367 15.54 -18.74 -30.03
CA VAL A 367 14.19 -18.90 -30.59
C VAL A 367 13.17 -18.27 -29.66
N ARG A 368 12.35 -17.36 -30.21
CA ARG A 368 11.30 -16.65 -29.49
C ARG A 368 9.92 -16.99 -30.07
N TRP A 369 8.95 -17.12 -29.18
CA TRP A 369 7.54 -17.28 -29.52
C TRP A 369 6.77 -16.05 -29.05
N ILE A 370 6.21 -15.31 -30.00
CA ILE A 370 5.50 -14.05 -29.71
C ILE A 370 6.35 -13.14 -28.80
N GLY A 371 7.67 -13.03 -29.10
CA GLY A 371 8.63 -12.23 -28.37
C GLY A 371 9.28 -12.90 -27.14
N ALA A 372 8.65 -13.92 -26.53
CA ALA A 372 9.19 -14.61 -25.38
C ALA A 372 10.24 -15.67 -25.77
N PRO A 373 11.39 -15.76 -25.07
CA PRO A 373 12.41 -16.77 -25.35
C PRO A 373 11.92 -18.16 -24.96
N VAL A 374 12.06 -19.15 -25.86
CA VAL A 374 11.61 -20.54 -25.67
C VAL A 374 12.71 -21.58 -25.84
N ALA A 375 13.75 -21.29 -26.60
CA ALA A 375 14.90 -22.14 -26.76
C ALA A 375 16.16 -21.37 -27.17
N THR A 376 17.32 -21.96 -26.94
CA THR A 376 18.61 -21.46 -27.46
C THR A 376 19.23 -22.53 -28.34
N LEU A 377 19.75 -22.13 -29.51
CA LEU A 377 20.49 -23.02 -30.39
C LEU A 377 21.92 -23.17 -29.89
N VAL A 378 22.40 -24.41 -29.83
CA VAL A 378 23.77 -24.77 -29.50
C VAL A 378 24.34 -25.67 -30.61
N ALA A 379 25.65 -25.83 -30.66
CA ALA A 379 26.29 -26.71 -31.63
C ALA A 379 25.72 -28.14 -31.53
N GLY A 380 25.39 -28.69 -32.69
CA GLY A 380 24.93 -30.06 -32.87
C GLY A 380 26.06 -30.95 -33.36
N GLU A 381 25.71 -32.18 -33.78
CA GLU A 381 26.65 -33.13 -34.37
C GLU A 381 27.01 -32.75 -35.83
N ASP A 382 26.16 -31.99 -36.51
CA ASP A 382 26.30 -31.48 -37.84
C ASP A 382 26.08 -29.95 -37.84
N ILE A 383 26.89 -29.22 -38.57
CA ILE A 383 26.86 -27.75 -38.62
C ILE A 383 25.50 -27.23 -39.12
N LEU A 384 24.83 -27.96 -40.04
CA LEU A 384 23.47 -27.67 -40.50
C LEU A 384 22.37 -28.34 -39.65
N ARG A 385 22.70 -28.90 -38.51
CA ARG A 385 21.75 -29.49 -37.53
C ARG A 385 22.06 -29.06 -36.11
N PRO A 386 21.92 -27.76 -35.82
CA PRO A 386 22.10 -27.29 -34.48
C PRO A 386 21.09 -27.94 -33.53
N ARG A 387 21.47 -28.13 -32.29
CA ARG A 387 20.59 -28.65 -31.26
C ARG A 387 19.89 -27.50 -30.53
N ALA A 388 18.58 -27.61 -30.31
CA ALA A 388 17.83 -26.67 -29.54
C ALA A 388 17.82 -27.10 -28.06
N VAL A 389 18.19 -26.18 -27.14
CA VAL A 389 18.07 -26.34 -25.71
C VAL A 389 16.87 -25.53 -25.26
N LEU A 390 15.88 -26.20 -24.68
CA LEU A 390 14.64 -25.56 -24.21
C LEU A 390 14.91 -24.63 -23.03
N LEU A 391 14.34 -23.43 -23.08
CA LEU A 391 14.27 -22.49 -21.97
C LEU A 391 12.91 -22.64 -21.28
N ALA A 392 12.78 -23.71 -20.49
CA ALA A 392 11.55 -24.08 -19.80
C ALA A 392 11.82 -24.38 -18.33
N ASP A 393 10.75 -24.22 -17.52
CA ASP A 393 10.76 -24.63 -16.10
C ASP A 393 10.94 -26.14 -15.96
N GLU A 394 11.51 -26.58 -14.86
CA GLU A 394 11.74 -28.00 -14.54
C GLU A 394 10.44 -28.84 -14.55
N GLN A 395 9.29 -28.18 -14.37
CA GLN A 395 7.98 -28.83 -14.40
C GLN A 395 7.45 -29.14 -15.80
N VAL A 396 7.99 -28.52 -16.84
CA VAL A 396 7.67 -28.86 -18.21
C VAL A 396 8.34 -30.19 -18.54
N THR A 397 7.66 -31.29 -18.27
CA THR A 397 8.17 -32.66 -18.43
C THR A 397 7.26 -33.50 -19.34
N GLY A 398 7.72 -34.69 -19.71
CA GLY A 398 6.93 -35.67 -20.46
C GLY A 398 6.37 -35.13 -21.78
N PRO A 399 5.10 -35.48 -22.11
CA PRO A 399 4.51 -35.15 -23.42
C PRO A 399 4.50 -33.66 -23.76
N ALA A 400 4.37 -32.76 -22.78
CA ALA A 400 4.39 -31.33 -23.00
C ALA A 400 5.78 -30.88 -23.50
N ARG A 401 6.85 -31.36 -22.88
CA ARG A 401 8.22 -31.06 -23.27
C ARG A 401 8.53 -31.58 -24.67
N ASP A 402 8.08 -32.82 -24.97
CA ASP A 402 8.30 -33.45 -26.29
C ASP A 402 7.61 -32.67 -27.42
N LYS A 403 6.39 -32.19 -27.18
CA LYS A 403 5.66 -31.35 -28.15
C LYS A 403 6.35 -30.03 -28.42
N ILE A 404 6.87 -29.37 -27.38
CA ILE A 404 7.62 -28.12 -27.51
C ILE A 404 8.91 -28.37 -28.29
N ALA A 405 9.69 -29.38 -27.94
CA ALA A 405 10.93 -29.75 -28.62
C ALA A 405 10.68 -30.05 -30.09
N ALA A 406 9.74 -30.91 -30.41
CA ALA A 406 9.40 -31.30 -31.78
C ALA A 406 8.93 -30.08 -32.64
N ARG A 407 8.24 -29.11 -32.01
CA ARG A 407 7.82 -27.89 -32.71
C ARG A 407 9.00 -26.98 -33.03
N ILE A 408 9.94 -26.82 -32.09
CA ILE A 408 11.16 -26.02 -32.30
C ILE A 408 12.05 -26.67 -33.34
N GLU A 409 12.25 -27.97 -33.29
CA GLU A 409 13.05 -28.70 -34.30
C GLU A 409 12.50 -28.53 -35.69
N ARG A 410 11.18 -28.62 -35.85
CA ARG A 410 10.51 -28.36 -37.16
C ARG A 410 10.75 -26.93 -37.65
N PHE A 411 10.67 -25.94 -36.74
CA PHE A 411 10.93 -24.54 -37.09
C PHE A 411 12.37 -24.32 -37.49
N VAL A 412 13.34 -24.85 -36.74
CA VAL A 412 14.78 -24.72 -37.03
C VAL A 412 15.10 -25.39 -38.36
N ALA A 413 14.58 -26.62 -38.60
CA ALA A 413 14.76 -27.30 -39.88
C ALA A 413 14.20 -26.50 -41.08
N PHE A 414 13.01 -25.90 -40.90
CA PHE A 414 12.41 -25.02 -41.92
C PHE A 414 13.28 -23.79 -42.18
N GLN A 415 13.82 -23.13 -41.14
CA GLN A 415 14.70 -21.96 -41.29
C GLN A 415 15.99 -22.33 -42.06
N ILE A 416 16.62 -23.46 -41.71
CA ILE A 416 17.82 -23.93 -42.37
C ILE A 416 17.51 -24.26 -43.82
N ALA A 417 16.44 -25.01 -44.12
CA ALA A 417 16.05 -25.36 -45.47
C ALA A 417 15.70 -24.14 -46.36
N SER A 418 15.18 -23.06 -45.73
CA SER A 418 14.78 -21.83 -46.40
C SER A 418 15.95 -20.86 -46.61
N LEU A 419 16.71 -20.58 -45.53
CA LEU A 419 17.75 -19.54 -45.54
C LEU A 419 19.10 -20.07 -46.01
N LEU A 420 19.42 -21.33 -45.71
CA LEU A 420 20.68 -21.96 -46.06
C LEU A 420 20.52 -23.04 -47.12
N LYS A 421 19.46 -22.91 -47.95
CA LYS A 421 19.18 -23.87 -49.03
C LYS A 421 20.39 -24.21 -49.88
N PRO A 422 21.23 -23.24 -50.33
CA PRO A 422 22.40 -23.58 -51.14
C PRO A 422 23.42 -24.50 -50.44
N LEU A 423 23.58 -24.32 -49.11
CA LEU A 423 24.48 -25.17 -48.29
C LEU A 423 23.87 -26.56 -48.06
N VAL A 424 22.56 -26.66 -47.89
CA VAL A 424 21.86 -27.95 -47.83
C VAL A 424 21.97 -28.70 -49.13
N ASP A 425 21.74 -28.01 -50.28
CA ASP A 425 21.87 -28.62 -51.63
C ASP A 425 23.31 -29.09 -51.91
N LEU A 426 24.32 -28.35 -51.43
CA LEU A 426 25.73 -28.76 -51.54
C LEU A 426 26.08 -29.97 -50.69
N ARG A 427 25.57 -30.06 -49.49
CA ARG A 427 25.75 -31.21 -48.57
C ARG A 427 25.15 -32.47 -49.17
N ASP A 428 23.97 -32.36 -49.74
CA ASP A 428 23.16 -33.49 -50.22
C ASP A 428 23.47 -33.84 -51.71
N ALA A 429 24.42 -33.16 -52.35
CA ALA A 429 24.81 -33.38 -53.74
C ALA A 429 25.62 -34.70 -53.92
N GLU A 430 24.95 -35.74 -54.32
CA GLU A 430 25.57 -37.08 -54.53
C GLU A 430 26.50 -37.14 -55.73
N GLN A 431 26.40 -36.21 -56.69
CA GLN A 431 27.14 -36.23 -57.95
C GLN A 431 28.51 -35.54 -57.90
N LEU A 432 28.87 -34.92 -56.77
CA LEU A 432 30.15 -34.22 -56.61
C LEU A 432 31.29 -35.21 -56.34
N SER A 433 32.37 -35.13 -57.14
CA SER A 433 33.58 -35.96 -56.97
C SER A 433 34.85 -35.12 -56.95
N GLY A 434 35.95 -35.65 -56.43
CA GLY A 434 37.26 -35.03 -56.47
C GLY A 434 37.32 -33.66 -55.77
N ILE A 435 37.88 -32.67 -56.41
CA ILE A 435 38.10 -31.31 -55.91
C ILE A 435 36.77 -30.61 -55.59
N ALA A 436 35.73 -30.83 -56.45
CA ALA A 436 34.43 -30.22 -56.25
C ALA A 436 33.77 -30.67 -54.91
N ARG A 437 33.91 -31.94 -54.53
CA ARG A 437 33.44 -32.46 -53.28
C ARG A 437 34.21 -31.85 -52.09
N GLY A 438 35.53 -31.66 -52.23
CA GLY A 438 36.37 -31.04 -51.18
C GLY A 438 36.01 -29.55 -50.97
N ILE A 439 35.69 -28.82 -52.04
CA ILE A 439 35.24 -27.42 -51.91
C ILE A 439 33.85 -27.35 -51.30
N ALA A 440 32.92 -28.21 -51.71
CA ALA A 440 31.57 -28.27 -51.14
C ALA A 440 31.62 -28.57 -49.64
N PHE A 441 32.42 -29.54 -49.25
CA PHE A 441 32.64 -29.88 -47.81
C PHE A 441 33.17 -28.67 -47.03
N ARG A 442 34.19 -27.97 -47.59
CA ARG A 442 34.72 -26.77 -46.91
C ARG A 442 33.73 -25.63 -46.79
N LEU A 443 32.89 -25.43 -47.80
CA LEU A 443 31.85 -24.38 -47.76
C LEU A 443 30.74 -24.68 -46.78
N VAL A 444 30.45 -25.95 -46.54
CA VAL A 444 29.45 -26.37 -45.55
C VAL A 444 30.03 -26.33 -44.13
N GLU A 445 31.30 -26.64 -43.93
CA GLU A 445 32.00 -26.72 -42.64
C GLU A 445 32.60 -25.37 -42.17
N SER A 446 32.67 -24.34 -43.04
CA SER A 446 33.18 -23.00 -42.69
C SER A 446 32.08 -22.06 -42.16
#